data_5044f53e3a82b6637fee23013c296843
#
_entry.id   5044f53e3a82b6637fee23013c296843
#
_cell.length_a   1.000
_cell.length_b   1.000
_cell.length_c   1.000
_cell.angle_alpha   90.00
_cell.angle_beta   90.00
_cell.angle_gamma   90.00
#
_symmetry.space_group_name_H-M   'P 1'
#
loop_
_entity.id
_entity.type
_entity.pdbx_description
1 polymer ?
#
loop_
_entity_poly.entity_id
_entity_poly.type
_entity_poly.pdbx_seq_one_letter_code
_entity_poly.pdbx_strand_id
1 'polypeptide(L)'
;MVDIKVIETTLTTYYQNKRINVHKVFPDYVKNRYSTYDHDMPESVKVTEWDDERIKKWASKIGPYTRKVIANIFLTSVVKEQGYNPALSVLHLRDKYSKERLEISCQIALSKYPSPRYRHFNAILANNQDRQNLQENMKKEEKATGHLRGPEFYGGRSK
;
A
#
# COMPACT_ATOMS: atom_id res chain seq x y z
N MET A 1 2.51 -33.16 -26.64
CA MET A 1 2.55 -34.17 -25.57
C MET A 1 3.89 -34.01 -24.89
N VAL A 2 3.97 -34.03 -23.59
CA VAL A 2 5.21 -33.90 -22.81
C VAL A 2 5.45 -35.24 -22.13
N ASP A 3 6.67 -35.78 -22.27
CA ASP A 3 7.04 -37.05 -21.65
C ASP A 3 7.68 -36.74 -20.27
N ILE A 4 7.28 -37.53 -19.28
CA ILE A 4 7.77 -37.38 -17.90
C ILE A 4 8.51 -38.65 -17.51
N LYS A 5 9.75 -38.50 -17.04
CA LYS A 5 10.55 -39.60 -16.50
C LYS A 5 10.87 -39.33 -15.05
N VAL A 6 10.49 -40.23 -14.17
CA VAL A 6 10.79 -40.17 -12.73
C VAL A 6 11.86 -41.19 -12.39
N ILE A 7 12.95 -40.75 -11.80
CA ILE A 7 14.04 -41.62 -11.32
C ILE A 7 14.32 -41.20 -9.89
N GLU A 8 14.06 -42.13 -8.95
CA GLU A 8 14.24 -41.91 -7.51
C GLU A 8 13.61 -40.60 -7.00
N THR A 9 14.41 -39.57 -6.79
CA THR A 9 14.00 -38.24 -6.26
C THR A 9 13.93 -37.17 -7.32
N THR A 10 14.08 -37.54 -8.60
CA THR A 10 14.19 -36.59 -9.70
C THR A 10 13.12 -36.83 -10.75
N LEU A 11 12.38 -35.80 -11.09
CA LEU A 11 11.39 -35.79 -12.19
C LEU A 11 11.97 -34.96 -13.35
N THR A 12 12.12 -35.60 -14.50
CA THR A 12 12.64 -34.95 -15.71
C THR A 12 11.53 -34.87 -16.76
N THR A 13 11.33 -33.69 -17.34
CA THR A 13 10.35 -33.44 -18.39
C THR A 13 11.02 -33.32 -19.74
N TYR A 14 10.42 -33.95 -20.76
CA TYR A 14 10.91 -33.93 -22.15
C TYR A 14 9.80 -33.47 -23.09
N TYR A 15 10.19 -32.71 -24.11
CA TYR A 15 9.34 -32.36 -25.24
C TYR A 15 10.12 -32.57 -26.54
N GLN A 16 9.55 -33.33 -27.46
CA GLN A 16 10.23 -33.69 -28.72
C GLN A 16 11.64 -34.29 -28.50
N ASN A 17 11.77 -35.23 -27.57
CA ASN A 17 13.05 -35.81 -27.13
C ASN A 17 14.08 -34.82 -26.56
N LYS A 18 13.74 -33.59 -26.37
CA LYS A 18 14.59 -32.58 -25.72
C LYS A 18 14.22 -32.47 -24.23
N ARG A 19 15.21 -32.55 -23.34
CA ARG A 19 15.01 -32.28 -21.94
C ARG A 19 14.67 -30.81 -21.73
N ILE A 20 13.50 -30.52 -21.15
CA ILE A 20 13.04 -29.17 -20.87
C ILE A 20 13.49 -28.77 -19.45
N ASN A 21 13.13 -29.59 -18.47
CA ASN A 21 13.35 -29.26 -17.09
C ASN A 21 13.57 -30.48 -16.19
N VAL A 22 14.12 -30.24 -14.99
CA VAL A 22 14.37 -31.27 -13.97
C VAL A 22 13.85 -30.74 -12.63
N HIS A 23 12.96 -31.46 -11.99
CA HIS A 23 12.40 -31.10 -10.69
C HIS A 23 12.72 -32.15 -9.65
N LYS A 24 12.79 -31.73 -8.40
CA LYS A 24 12.92 -32.65 -7.27
C LYS A 24 11.55 -33.23 -6.93
N VAL A 25 11.47 -34.55 -6.82
CA VAL A 25 10.28 -35.24 -6.31
C VAL A 25 10.27 -35.09 -4.78
N PHE A 26 9.17 -34.60 -4.25
CA PHE A 26 8.99 -34.53 -2.79
C PHE A 26 8.47 -35.86 -2.26
N PRO A 27 8.88 -36.29 -1.05
CA PRO A 27 8.31 -37.47 -0.39
C PRO A 27 6.80 -37.32 -0.13
N ASP A 28 6.07 -38.43 -0.09
CA ASP A 28 4.60 -38.48 0.02
C ASP A 28 4.01 -37.79 1.26
N TYR A 29 4.82 -37.64 2.32
CA TYR A 29 4.42 -36.91 3.54
C TYR A 29 4.44 -35.40 3.38
N VAL A 30 5.09 -34.88 2.32
CA VAL A 30 5.17 -33.44 2.03
C VAL A 30 3.98 -33.04 1.15
N LYS A 31 2.98 -32.42 1.75
CA LYS A 31 1.78 -31.92 1.04
C LYS A 31 1.92 -30.44 0.69
N ASN A 32 1.29 -30.02 -0.41
CA ASN A 32 1.17 -28.61 -0.85
C ASN A 32 2.52 -27.88 -1.09
N ARG A 33 3.55 -28.61 -1.52
CA ARG A 33 4.81 -28.02 -2.00
C ARG A 33 4.86 -28.03 -3.53
N TYR A 34 5.37 -26.96 -4.10
CA TYR A 34 5.59 -26.80 -5.52
C TYR A 34 7.08 -26.64 -5.80
N SER A 35 7.55 -27.24 -6.88
CA SER A 35 8.91 -27.05 -7.39
C SER A 35 8.78 -26.32 -8.73
N THR A 36 8.85 -24.99 -8.68
CA THR A 36 8.75 -24.13 -9.87
C THR A 36 10.01 -23.29 -9.94
N TYR A 37 10.61 -23.18 -11.14
CA TYR A 37 11.71 -22.27 -11.38
C TYR A 37 11.18 -20.94 -11.91
N ASP A 38 11.79 -19.84 -11.52
CA ASP A 38 11.37 -18.49 -11.91
C ASP A 38 11.38 -18.27 -13.42
N HIS A 39 12.28 -18.96 -14.14
CA HIS A 39 12.35 -18.87 -15.60
C HIS A 39 11.21 -19.59 -16.32
N ASP A 40 10.55 -20.56 -15.67
CA ASP A 40 9.41 -21.30 -16.22
C ASP A 40 8.09 -20.57 -16.00
N MET A 41 8.09 -19.53 -15.17
CA MET A 41 6.90 -18.72 -14.92
C MET A 41 6.60 -17.80 -16.10
N PRO A 42 5.33 -17.74 -16.56
CA PRO A 42 4.94 -16.76 -17.57
C PRO A 42 5.22 -15.33 -17.08
N GLU A 43 5.61 -14.46 -18.01
CA GLU A 43 5.93 -13.05 -17.69
C GLU A 43 4.80 -12.32 -16.98
N SER A 44 3.54 -12.69 -17.26
CA SER A 44 2.36 -12.15 -16.57
C SER A 44 2.33 -12.47 -15.07
N VAL A 45 2.91 -13.59 -14.66
CA VAL A 45 3.02 -13.97 -13.23
C VAL A 45 4.23 -13.30 -12.59
N LYS A 46 5.34 -13.16 -13.32
CA LYS A 46 6.53 -12.42 -12.86
C LYS A 46 6.25 -10.95 -12.58
N VAL A 47 5.35 -10.34 -13.36
CA VAL A 47 4.93 -8.93 -13.19
C VAL A 47 4.03 -8.74 -11.96
N THR A 48 3.42 -9.80 -11.44
CA THR A 48 2.53 -9.75 -10.28
C THR A 48 3.25 -9.97 -8.94
N GLU A 49 4.55 -10.11 -8.90
CA GLU A 49 5.28 -10.03 -7.64
C GLU A 49 5.22 -8.58 -7.13
N TRP A 50 4.21 -8.35 -6.32
CA TRP A 50 4.11 -7.13 -5.52
C TRP A 50 5.24 -7.15 -4.50
N ASP A 51 6.29 -6.40 -4.79
CA ASP A 51 7.36 -6.14 -3.85
C ASP A 51 6.92 -5.02 -2.89
N ASP A 52 7.27 -5.14 -1.62
CA ASP A 52 6.99 -4.13 -0.60
C ASP A 52 7.58 -2.76 -0.98
N GLU A 53 8.73 -2.75 -1.66
CA GLU A 53 9.34 -1.52 -2.17
C GLU A 53 8.50 -0.86 -3.26
N ARG A 54 7.94 -1.63 -4.18
CA ARG A 54 7.08 -1.12 -5.23
C ARG A 54 5.80 -0.49 -4.65
N ILE A 55 5.20 -1.16 -3.65
CA ILE A 55 4.02 -0.64 -2.95
C ILE A 55 4.35 0.65 -2.19
N LYS A 56 5.47 0.69 -1.47
CA LYS A 56 5.95 1.90 -0.77
C LYS A 56 6.26 3.04 -1.74
N LYS A 57 6.84 2.73 -2.88
CA LYS A 57 7.12 3.69 -3.95
C LYS A 57 5.84 4.26 -4.56
N TRP A 58 4.82 3.42 -4.73
CA TRP A 58 3.49 3.86 -5.15
C TRP A 58 2.84 4.77 -4.10
N ALA A 59 2.86 4.38 -2.83
CA ALA A 59 2.36 5.20 -1.72
C ALA A 59 3.04 6.57 -1.65
N SER A 60 4.35 6.63 -1.89
CA SER A 60 5.12 7.89 -1.91
C SER A 60 4.69 8.85 -3.02
N LYS A 61 4.18 8.33 -4.16
CA LYS A 61 3.63 9.15 -5.26
C LYS A 61 2.26 9.74 -4.93
N ILE A 62 1.57 9.23 -3.91
CA ILE A 62 0.30 9.76 -3.43
C ILE A 62 0.56 10.85 -2.41
N GLY A 63 1.32 10.53 -1.35
CA GLY A 63 1.69 11.50 -0.36
C GLY A 63 2.40 10.92 0.88
N PRO A 64 2.94 11.79 1.76
CA PRO A 64 3.72 11.38 2.92
C PRO A 64 2.90 10.63 3.98
N TYR A 65 1.63 10.97 4.20
CA TYR A 65 0.77 10.28 5.15
C TYR A 65 0.36 8.90 4.64
N THR A 66 0.04 8.77 3.34
CA THR A 66 -0.21 7.49 2.70
C THR A 66 1.00 6.57 2.82
N ARG A 67 2.22 7.09 2.60
CA ARG A 67 3.46 6.33 2.80
C ARG A 67 3.61 5.83 4.24
N LYS A 68 3.32 6.67 5.24
CA LYS A 68 3.36 6.28 6.67
C LYS A 68 2.37 5.17 6.99
N VAL A 69 1.14 5.26 6.46
CA VAL A 69 0.11 4.23 6.63
C VAL A 69 0.58 2.90 6.05
N ILE A 70 1.09 2.90 4.83
CA ILE A 70 1.58 1.68 4.17
C ILE A 70 2.77 1.07 4.92
N ALA A 71 3.72 1.90 5.38
CA ALA A 71 4.81 1.44 6.22
C ALA A 71 4.31 0.78 7.52
N ASN A 72 3.30 1.36 8.16
CA ASN A 72 2.69 0.83 9.38
C ASN A 72 1.99 -0.52 9.15
N ILE A 73 1.33 -0.70 8.00
CA ILE A 73 0.71 -1.98 7.62
C ILE A 73 1.79 -3.07 7.54
N PHE A 74 2.91 -2.79 6.88
CA PHE A 74 4.01 -3.77 6.79
C PHE A 74 4.70 -4.04 8.12
N LEU A 75 4.85 -3.04 8.98
CA LEU A 75 5.41 -3.21 10.33
C LEU A 75 4.53 -4.05 11.25
N THR A 76 3.21 -3.96 11.09
CA THR A 76 2.25 -4.73 11.91
C THR A 76 1.96 -6.13 11.35
N SER A 77 2.42 -6.43 10.14
CA SER A 77 2.27 -7.74 9.51
C SER A 77 3.37 -8.68 9.97
N VAL A 78 2.99 -9.88 10.43
CA VAL A 78 3.94 -10.92 10.87
C VAL A 78 4.82 -11.39 9.70
N VAL A 79 4.21 -11.50 8.52
CA VAL A 79 4.88 -11.85 7.26
C VAL A 79 4.55 -10.77 6.24
N LYS A 80 5.52 -10.36 5.42
CA LYS A 80 5.37 -9.26 4.45
C LYS A 80 4.22 -9.47 3.47
N GLU A 81 4.03 -10.70 3.02
CA GLU A 81 2.98 -11.08 2.07
C GLU A 81 1.57 -10.80 2.60
N GLN A 82 1.38 -10.92 3.92
CA GLN A 82 0.10 -10.56 4.56
C GLN A 82 -0.21 -9.07 4.48
N GLY A 83 0.83 -8.24 4.36
CA GLY A 83 0.70 -6.79 4.22
C GLY A 83 0.28 -6.33 2.82
N TYR A 84 0.49 -7.16 1.77
CA TYR A 84 0.25 -6.73 0.39
C TYR A 84 -1.22 -6.41 0.10
N ASN A 85 -2.13 -7.33 0.41
CA ASN A 85 -3.56 -7.12 0.15
C ASN A 85 -4.14 -5.93 0.93
N PRO A 86 -3.89 -5.76 2.24
CA PRO A 86 -4.32 -4.57 2.96
C PRO A 86 -3.73 -3.27 2.39
N ALA A 87 -2.44 -3.26 2.05
CA ALA A 87 -1.79 -2.09 1.48
C ALA A 87 -2.38 -1.71 0.13
N LEU A 88 -2.56 -2.66 -0.78
CA LEU A 88 -3.18 -2.45 -2.09
C LEU A 88 -4.62 -1.98 -1.97
N SER A 89 -5.40 -2.56 -1.05
CA SER A 89 -6.79 -2.14 -0.81
C SER A 89 -6.87 -0.66 -0.41
N VAL A 90 -5.93 -0.17 0.40
CA VAL A 90 -5.88 1.26 0.76
C VAL A 90 -5.47 2.11 -0.44
N LEU A 91 -4.48 1.69 -1.22
CA LEU A 91 -4.01 2.44 -2.39
C LEU A 91 -5.07 2.54 -3.49
N HIS A 92 -5.88 1.50 -3.69
CA HIS A 92 -6.99 1.52 -4.66
C HIS A 92 -8.13 2.48 -4.29
N LEU A 93 -8.22 2.94 -3.04
CA LEU A 93 -9.16 4.01 -2.68
C LEU A 93 -8.89 5.31 -3.45
N ARG A 94 -7.66 5.52 -3.91
CA ARG A 94 -7.30 6.64 -4.78
C ARG A 94 -8.10 6.67 -6.07
N ASP A 95 -8.37 5.51 -6.65
CA ASP A 95 -9.08 5.40 -7.92
C ASP A 95 -10.56 5.78 -7.77
N LYS A 96 -11.11 5.56 -6.57
CA LYS A 96 -12.49 5.90 -6.22
C LYS A 96 -12.66 7.35 -5.72
N TYR A 97 -11.70 7.89 -4.98
CA TYR A 97 -11.89 9.13 -4.23
C TYR A 97 -10.92 10.27 -4.58
N SER A 98 -9.88 10.08 -5.31
CA SER A 98 -8.73 10.93 -5.65
C SER A 98 -7.55 10.82 -4.67
N LYS A 99 -6.38 11.30 -5.12
CA LYS A 99 -5.13 11.25 -4.33
C LYS A 99 -5.19 12.14 -3.11
N GLU A 100 -5.67 13.35 -3.28
CA GLU A 100 -5.73 14.40 -2.26
C GLU A 100 -6.64 13.97 -1.12
N ARG A 101 -7.80 13.43 -1.46
CA ARG A 101 -8.76 12.92 -0.48
C ARG A 101 -8.21 11.73 0.30
N LEU A 102 -7.53 10.80 -0.39
CA LEU A 102 -6.87 9.68 0.26
C LEU A 102 -5.80 10.15 1.23
N GLU A 103 -4.96 11.11 0.84
CA GLU A 103 -3.89 11.64 1.68
C GLU A 103 -4.43 12.29 2.96
N ILE A 104 -5.49 13.10 2.84
CA ILE A 104 -6.16 13.72 3.99
C ILE A 104 -6.80 12.65 4.88
N SER A 105 -7.44 11.64 4.29
CA SER A 105 -8.01 10.54 5.06
C SER A 105 -6.95 9.76 5.84
N CYS A 106 -5.75 9.59 5.25
CA CYS A 106 -4.61 8.97 5.91
C CYS A 106 -4.11 9.83 7.08
N GLN A 107 -4.04 11.15 6.92
CA GLN A 107 -3.69 12.09 7.97
C GLN A 107 -4.66 11.99 9.16
N ILE A 108 -5.97 12.05 8.87
CA ILE A 108 -7.02 11.94 9.90
C ILE A 108 -6.98 10.57 10.59
N ALA A 109 -6.81 9.50 9.82
CA ALA A 109 -6.77 8.15 10.38
C ALA A 109 -5.56 7.94 11.31
N LEU A 110 -4.38 8.46 10.94
CA LEU A 110 -3.18 8.40 11.78
C LEU A 110 -3.30 9.21 13.06
N SER A 111 -4.07 10.31 13.08
CA SER A 111 -4.31 11.10 14.28
C SER A 111 -5.33 10.44 15.22
N LYS A 112 -6.28 9.67 14.68
CA LYS A 112 -7.36 9.04 15.47
C LYS A 112 -7.03 7.61 15.92
N TYR A 113 -6.23 6.89 15.14
CA TYR A 113 -6.00 5.46 15.35
C TYR A 113 -4.50 5.13 15.33
N PRO A 114 -3.98 4.39 16.30
CA PRO A 114 -2.57 3.96 16.33
C PRO A 114 -2.24 2.98 15.18
N SER A 115 -3.21 2.14 14.79
CA SER A 115 -3.06 1.21 13.66
C SER A 115 -4.30 1.26 12.76
N PRO A 116 -4.37 2.22 11.84
CA PRO A 116 -5.53 2.37 10.97
C PRO A 116 -5.60 1.24 9.94
N ARG A 117 -6.82 0.73 9.71
CA ARG A 117 -7.13 -0.32 8.73
C ARG A 117 -8.04 0.22 7.63
N TYR A 118 -8.15 -0.50 6.52
CA TYR A 118 -8.99 -0.14 5.35
C TYR A 118 -10.37 0.42 5.73
N ARG A 119 -11.08 -0.21 6.67
CA ARG A 119 -12.40 0.24 7.12
C ARG A 119 -12.42 1.68 7.64
N HIS A 120 -11.35 2.13 8.29
CA HIS A 120 -11.26 3.49 8.83
C HIS A 120 -11.12 4.52 7.72
N PHE A 121 -10.27 4.24 6.72
CA PHE A 121 -10.13 5.11 5.54
C PHE A 121 -11.42 5.19 4.75
N ASN A 122 -12.05 4.04 4.49
CA ASN A 122 -13.31 4.00 3.77
C ASN A 122 -14.43 4.75 4.51
N ALA A 123 -14.51 4.63 5.84
CA ALA A 123 -15.50 5.37 6.64
C ALA A 123 -15.25 6.90 6.58
N ILE A 124 -14.01 7.35 6.71
CA ILE A 124 -13.64 8.77 6.63
C ILE A 124 -14.01 9.35 5.26
N LEU A 125 -13.69 8.63 4.19
CA LEU A 125 -13.96 9.05 2.81
C LEU A 125 -15.45 9.01 2.46
N ALA A 126 -16.16 7.96 2.87
CA ALA A 126 -17.60 7.81 2.63
C ALA A 126 -18.41 8.90 3.36
N ASN A 127 -18.02 9.23 4.59
CA ASN A 127 -18.68 10.26 5.41
C ASN A 127 -18.18 11.70 5.10
N ASN A 128 -17.33 11.89 4.09
CA ASN A 128 -16.72 13.17 3.72
C ASN A 128 -16.04 13.93 4.89
N GLN A 129 -15.54 13.23 5.89
CA GLN A 129 -14.82 13.83 7.02
C GLN A 129 -13.52 14.51 6.58
N ASP A 130 -12.91 14.05 5.49
CA ASP A 130 -11.78 14.66 4.82
C ASP A 130 -12.07 16.10 4.37
N ARG A 131 -13.27 16.35 3.80
CA ARG A 131 -13.70 17.68 3.36
C ARG A 131 -14.03 18.61 4.52
N GLN A 132 -14.68 18.08 5.56
CA GLN A 132 -15.01 18.86 6.77
C GLN A 132 -13.75 19.34 7.49
N ASN A 133 -12.76 18.47 7.66
CA ASN A 133 -11.47 18.85 8.25
C ASN A 133 -10.73 19.94 7.46
N LEU A 134 -10.77 19.89 6.13
CA LEU A 134 -10.19 20.94 5.30
C LEU A 134 -10.86 22.29 5.56
N GLN A 135 -12.20 22.33 5.58
CA GLN A 135 -12.94 23.57 5.85
C GLN A 135 -12.69 24.11 7.25
N GLU A 136 -12.58 23.25 8.25
CA GLU A 136 -12.27 23.66 9.63
C GLU A 136 -10.85 24.21 9.75
N ASN A 137 -9.88 23.61 9.07
CA ASN A 137 -8.50 24.09 9.08
C ASN A 137 -8.38 25.44 8.37
N MET A 138 -9.03 25.63 7.21
CA MET A 138 -9.07 26.91 6.53
C MET A 138 -9.70 28.01 7.42
N LYS A 139 -10.80 27.72 8.09
CA LYS A 139 -11.45 28.66 9.04
C LYS A 139 -10.58 28.96 10.27
N LYS A 140 -9.74 28.02 10.70
CA LYS A 140 -8.79 28.25 11.80
C LYS A 140 -7.62 29.14 11.36
N GLU A 141 -7.13 28.96 10.15
CA GLU A 141 -6.08 29.79 9.58
C GLU A 141 -6.58 31.22 9.35
N GLU A 142 -7.79 31.41 8.83
CA GLU A 142 -8.41 32.73 8.71
C GLU A 142 -8.61 33.45 10.05
N LYS A 143 -8.94 32.70 11.12
CA LYS A 143 -9.04 33.27 12.47
C LYS A 143 -7.67 33.55 13.12
N ALA A 144 -6.63 32.80 12.75
CA ALA A 144 -5.27 32.99 13.25
C ALA A 144 -4.58 34.23 12.62
N THR A 145 -5.01 34.63 11.42
CA THR A 145 -4.66 35.94 10.81
C THR A 145 -5.53 37.06 11.37
N GLY A 146 -5.82 37.04 12.68
CA GLY A 146 -6.47 38.14 13.37
C GLY A 146 -5.72 39.42 13.09
N HIS A 147 -6.43 40.51 12.72
CA HIS A 147 -5.92 41.83 12.47
C HIS A 147 -5.00 42.24 13.63
N LEU A 148 -3.70 42.10 13.46
CA LEU A 148 -2.72 42.79 14.25
C LEU A 148 -2.89 44.28 13.93
N ARG A 149 -3.69 45.00 14.74
CA ARG A 149 -3.76 46.44 14.70
C ARG A 149 -2.38 46.94 15.07
N GLY A 150 -1.68 47.49 14.09
CA GLY A 150 -0.36 48.09 14.30
C GLY A 150 -0.42 49.23 15.31
N PRO A 151 0.73 49.66 15.87
CA PRO A 151 0.81 50.71 16.86
C PRO A 151 0.19 52.04 16.40
N GLU A 152 0.07 52.27 15.11
CA GLU A 152 -0.59 53.43 14.50
C GLU A 152 -2.10 53.55 14.80
N PHE A 153 -2.75 52.41 15.14
CA PHE A 153 -4.17 52.41 15.50
C PHE A 153 -4.45 52.94 16.92
N TYR A 154 -3.46 52.95 17.78
CA TYR A 154 -3.57 53.43 19.16
C TYR A 154 -3.15 54.89 19.28
N GLY A 155 -3.40 55.65 18.23
CA GLY A 155 -3.34 57.10 18.13
C GLY A 155 -2.67 57.84 19.29
N GLY A 156 -1.37 57.85 19.32
CA GLY A 156 -0.64 58.81 20.09
C GLY A 156 -0.74 60.18 19.41
N ARG A 157 -1.66 61.04 19.83
CA ARG A 157 -1.59 62.47 19.54
C ARG A 157 -0.32 63.00 20.18
N SER A 158 0.68 63.23 19.39
CA SER A 158 1.77 64.12 19.78
C SER A 158 1.27 65.56 19.68
N LYS A 159 1.32 66.25 20.82
CA LYS A 159 1.32 67.67 20.88
C LYS A 159 2.70 68.18 20.50
#